data_e4d4c0d14f243c2f6abb8d081342838d
#
_entry.id   e4d4c0d14f243c2f6abb8d081342838d
#
_cell.length_a   1.000
_cell.length_b   1.000
_cell.length_c   1.000
_cell.angle_alpha   90.00
_cell.angle_beta   90.00
_cell.angle_gamma   90.00
#
_symmetry.space_group_name_H-M   'P 1'
#
loop_
_entity.id
_entity.type
_entity.pdbx_description
1 polymer ?
#
loop_
_entity_poly.entity_id
_entity_poly.type
_entity_poly.pdbx_seq_one_letter_code
_entity_poly.pdbx_strand_id
1 'polypeptide(L)'
;GEPVRTGPAEVVTGLPPARLRERALLRFCLANHDRMFYAGDGSGISLPAWVASELSAGGMPLTEPAHLDLLALLSGSGHPDGITDESLSALILSLRSSYPEEGPPERLPDELLPDEAERQLFLYAEPFIHDRLQRTAARLRSATSTDERATCLKELRDCFALSDRIGRALGSQSVRRVEG
;
A
#
# COMPACT_ATOMS: atom_id res chain seq x y z
N GLY A 1 40.57 -11.35 -2.35
CA GLY A 1 39.59 -10.31 -2.07
C GLY A 1 38.43 -10.88 -1.30
N GLU A 2 38.15 -10.37 -0.14
CA GLU A 2 36.97 -10.79 0.62
C GLU A 2 35.70 -10.41 -0.11
N PRO A 3 34.63 -11.25 -0.11
CA PRO A 3 33.37 -10.89 -0.70
C PRO A 3 32.78 -9.70 0.06
N VAL A 4 32.46 -8.63 -0.66
CA VAL A 4 31.74 -7.50 -0.12
C VAL A 4 30.41 -8.02 0.40
N ARG A 5 30.19 -7.92 1.69
CA ARG A 5 28.89 -8.22 2.27
C ARG A 5 27.92 -7.12 1.82
N THR A 6 27.07 -7.49 0.89
CA THR A 6 25.94 -6.64 0.53
C THR A 6 25.05 -6.46 1.76
N GLY A 7 25.05 -5.26 2.33
CA GLY A 7 24.18 -4.92 3.45
C GLY A 7 22.71 -4.85 3.02
N PRO A 8 21.75 -4.86 3.98
CA PRO A 8 20.32 -4.77 3.68
C PRO A 8 19.94 -3.58 2.80
N ALA A 9 20.65 -2.44 2.93
CA ALA A 9 20.42 -1.24 2.14
C ALA A 9 20.71 -1.43 0.63
N GLU A 10 21.75 -2.16 0.26
CA GLU A 10 22.07 -2.44 -1.15
C GLU A 10 21.03 -3.35 -1.81
N VAL A 11 20.49 -4.30 -1.04
CA VAL A 11 19.42 -5.18 -1.51
C VAL A 11 18.16 -4.39 -1.82
N VAL A 12 17.83 -3.37 -1.02
CA VAL A 12 16.64 -2.52 -1.23
C VAL A 12 16.82 -1.58 -2.41
N THR A 13 17.99 -0.96 -2.58
CA THR A 13 18.23 -0.02 -3.69
C THR A 13 18.23 -0.70 -5.07
N GLY A 14 18.46 -2.01 -5.14
CA GLY A 14 18.39 -2.78 -6.37
C GLY A 14 17.00 -3.31 -6.73
N LEU A 15 15.96 -3.06 -5.91
CA LEU A 15 14.62 -3.58 -6.14
C LEU A 15 13.83 -2.74 -7.14
N PRO A 16 12.95 -3.38 -7.96
CA PRO A 16 12.03 -2.65 -8.82
C PRO A 16 11.12 -1.70 -8.02
N PRO A 17 10.70 -0.54 -8.60
CA PRO A 17 9.82 0.41 -7.91
C PRO A 17 8.52 -0.19 -7.37
N ALA A 18 7.92 -1.13 -8.09
CA ALA A 18 6.72 -1.83 -7.63
C ALA A 18 6.96 -2.58 -6.31
N ARG A 19 8.09 -3.26 -6.20
CA ARG A 19 8.47 -4.01 -5.00
C ARG A 19 8.78 -3.07 -3.83
N LEU A 20 9.37 -1.92 -4.09
CA LEU A 20 9.62 -0.90 -3.08
C LEU A 20 8.31 -0.34 -2.51
N ARG A 21 7.31 -0.11 -3.36
CA ARG A 21 5.96 0.34 -2.91
C ARG A 21 5.26 -0.72 -2.05
N GLU A 22 5.35 -1.99 -2.42
CA GLU A 22 4.81 -3.09 -1.61
C GLU A 22 5.48 -3.13 -0.23
N ARG A 23 6.79 -3.00 -0.19
CA ARG A 23 7.57 -2.96 1.05
C ARG A 23 7.17 -1.79 1.94
N ALA A 24 7.00 -0.61 1.38
CA ALA A 24 6.58 0.58 2.14
C ALA A 24 5.20 0.38 2.80
N LEU A 25 4.24 -0.16 2.05
CA LEU A 25 2.91 -0.48 2.59
C LEU A 25 2.97 -1.55 3.68
N LEU A 26 3.76 -2.61 3.48
CA LEU A 26 3.92 -3.68 4.46
C LEU A 26 4.64 -3.22 5.73
N ARG A 27 5.63 -2.33 5.62
CA ARG A 27 6.27 -1.71 6.79
C ARG A 27 5.26 -0.97 7.64
N PHE A 28 4.40 -0.20 7.02
CA PHE A 28 3.33 0.51 7.70
C PHE A 28 2.36 -0.46 8.39
N CYS A 29 1.91 -1.51 7.69
CA CYS A 29 1.05 -2.55 8.26
C CYS A 29 1.73 -3.27 9.44
N LEU A 30 3.02 -3.58 9.30
CA LEU A 30 3.79 -4.29 10.33
C LEU A 30 3.96 -3.44 11.61
N ALA A 31 4.25 -2.15 11.45
CA ALA A 31 4.40 -1.23 12.59
C ALA A 31 3.09 -1.00 13.36
N ASN A 32 1.96 -1.14 12.69
CA ASN A 32 0.63 -0.88 13.23
C ASN A 32 -0.28 -2.11 13.19
N HIS A 33 0.28 -3.32 13.19
CA HIS A 33 -0.45 -4.58 12.97
C HIS A 33 -1.53 -4.87 14.02
N ASP A 34 -1.37 -4.39 15.23
CA ASP A 34 -2.28 -4.57 16.36
C ASP A 34 -3.35 -3.46 16.47
N ARG A 35 -3.37 -2.53 15.51
CA ARG A 35 -4.32 -1.40 15.53
C ARG A 35 -5.64 -1.80 14.89
N MET A 36 -6.73 -1.26 15.44
CA MET A 36 -8.09 -1.56 15.00
C MET A 36 -8.82 -0.31 14.54
N PHE A 37 -9.58 -0.43 13.46
CA PHE A 37 -10.57 0.55 13.04
C PHE A 37 -11.96 0.07 13.45
N TYR A 38 -12.78 0.95 13.97
CA TYR A 38 -14.13 0.64 14.41
C TYR A 38 -15.16 1.40 13.56
N ALA A 39 -16.14 0.66 13.04
CA ALA A 39 -17.30 1.25 12.39
C ALA A 39 -18.27 1.81 13.43
N GLY A 40 -19.24 2.62 12.97
CA GLY A 40 -20.25 3.22 13.83
C GLY A 40 -21.17 2.22 14.54
N ASP A 41 -21.24 0.98 14.05
CA ASP A 41 -21.97 -0.14 14.67
C ASP A 41 -21.16 -0.90 15.74
N GLY A 42 -19.92 -0.46 16.01
CA GLY A 42 -19.00 -1.10 16.95
C GLY A 42 -18.21 -2.28 16.39
N SER A 43 -18.42 -2.67 15.13
CA SER A 43 -17.60 -3.70 14.49
C SER A 43 -16.19 -3.18 14.25
N GLY A 44 -15.18 -4.04 14.46
CA GLY A 44 -13.76 -3.72 14.30
C GLY A 44 -13.11 -4.50 13.17
N ILE A 45 -12.18 -3.85 12.49
CA ILE A 45 -11.28 -4.49 11.52
C ILE A 45 -9.85 -4.06 11.82
N SER A 46 -8.91 -5.01 11.80
CA SER A 46 -7.51 -4.66 11.98
C SER A 46 -6.99 -3.85 10.80
N LEU A 47 -5.97 -3.01 11.03
CA LEU A 47 -5.38 -2.21 9.96
C LEU A 47 -4.88 -3.07 8.79
N PRO A 48 -4.13 -4.17 9.01
CA PRO A 48 -3.73 -5.04 7.90
C PRO A 48 -4.91 -5.68 7.17
N ALA A 49 -5.95 -6.08 7.87
CA ALA A 49 -7.17 -6.65 7.25
C ALA A 49 -7.91 -5.59 6.44
N TRP A 50 -7.99 -4.35 6.91
CA TRP A 50 -8.55 -3.25 6.16
C TRP A 50 -7.75 -2.99 4.86
N VAL A 51 -6.42 -2.92 4.95
CA VAL A 51 -5.55 -2.77 3.77
C VAL A 51 -5.77 -3.91 2.78
N ALA A 52 -5.78 -5.15 3.23
CA ALA A 52 -6.02 -6.32 2.38
C ALA A 52 -7.38 -6.23 1.67
N SER A 53 -8.42 -5.80 2.37
CA SER A 53 -9.76 -5.58 1.82
C SER A 53 -9.78 -4.51 0.74
N GLU A 54 -9.13 -3.38 0.98
CA GLU A 54 -9.05 -2.26 0.02
C GLU A 54 -8.25 -2.64 -1.23
N LEU A 55 -7.14 -3.36 -1.08
CA LEU A 55 -6.36 -3.86 -2.22
C LEU A 55 -7.18 -4.83 -3.07
N SER A 56 -7.93 -5.72 -2.45
CA SER A 56 -8.81 -6.67 -3.15
C SER A 56 -9.94 -5.93 -3.88
N ALA A 57 -10.63 -5.03 -3.20
CA ALA A 57 -11.73 -4.25 -3.79
C ALA A 57 -11.26 -3.36 -4.95
N GLY A 58 -10.06 -2.81 -4.86
CA GLY A 58 -9.47 -1.95 -5.89
C GLY A 58 -8.79 -2.69 -7.04
N GLY A 59 -8.64 -4.02 -6.95
CA GLY A 59 -7.89 -4.79 -7.95
C GLY A 59 -6.40 -4.42 -7.99
N MET A 60 -5.80 -4.18 -6.84
CA MET A 60 -4.41 -3.75 -6.67
C MET A 60 -3.59 -4.77 -5.87
N PRO A 61 -3.45 -6.03 -6.36
CA PRO A 61 -2.81 -7.07 -5.58
C PRO A 61 -1.32 -6.82 -5.38
N LEU A 62 -0.79 -7.32 -4.27
CA LEU A 62 0.65 -7.49 -4.10
C LEU A 62 1.15 -8.53 -5.10
N THR A 63 2.36 -8.37 -5.60
CA THR A 63 2.93 -9.24 -6.64
C THR A 63 3.92 -10.26 -6.09
N GLU A 64 4.58 -9.96 -4.98
CA GLU A 64 5.54 -10.87 -4.37
C GLU A 64 4.84 -11.90 -3.48
N PRO A 65 5.08 -13.21 -3.66
CA PRO A 65 4.43 -14.25 -2.84
C PRO A 65 4.67 -14.09 -1.34
N ALA A 66 5.89 -13.75 -0.93
CA ALA A 66 6.21 -13.53 0.47
C ALA A 66 5.47 -12.32 1.06
N HIS A 67 5.25 -11.27 0.27
CA HIS A 67 4.46 -10.10 0.66
C HIS A 67 2.98 -10.45 0.86
N LEU A 68 2.42 -11.25 -0.04
CA LEU A 68 1.05 -11.77 0.08
C LEU A 68 0.89 -12.60 1.34
N ASP A 69 1.83 -13.51 1.61
CA ASP A 69 1.81 -14.37 2.79
C ASP A 69 1.90 -13.55 4.08
N LEU A 70 2.76 -12.54 4.11
CA LEU A 70 2.87 -11.65 5.27
C LEU A 70 1.58 -10.86 5.51
N LEU A 71 1.01 -10.26 4.48
CA LEU A 71 -0.25 -9.50 4.63
C LEU A 71 -1.38 -10.41 5.08
N ALA A 72 -1.48 -11.64 4.54
CA ALA A 72 -2.47 -12.62 4.96
C ALA A 72 -2.30 -13.00 6.43
N LEU A 73 -1.08 -13.20 6.88
CA LEU A 73 -0.78 -13.52 8.28
C LEU A 73 -1.16 -12.36 9.21
N LEU A 74 -0.78 -11.13 8.88
CA LEU A 74 -1.11 -9.93 9.66
C LEU A 74 -2.62 -9.64 9.67
N SER A 75 -3.31 -9.93 8.56
CA SER A 75 -4.77 -9.73 8.42
C SER A 75 -5.57 -10.73 9.24
N GLY A 76 -5.01 -11.91 9.48
CA GLY A 76 -5.53 -12.88 10.42
C GLY A 76 -5.15 -12.49 11.85
N SER A 77 -5.18 -13.42 12.76
CA SER A 77 -4.77 -13.22 14.16
C SER A 77 -3.27 -13.52 14.38
N GLY A 78 -2.49 -13.59 13.31
CA GLY A 78 -1.05 -13.89 13.37
C GLY A 78 -0.24 -12.77 13.99
N HIS A 79 0.64 -13.12 14.92
CA HIS A 79 1.58 -12.16 15.53
C HIS A 79 2.93 -12.25 14.85
N PRO A 80 3.54 -11.11 14.44
CA PRO A 80 4.81 -11.13 13.70
C PRO A 80 5.98 -11.74 14.47
N ASP A 81 5.94 -11.71 15.79
CA ASP A 81 7.03 -12.24 16.64
C ASP A 81 6.90 -13.76 16.91
N GLY A 82 5.80 -14.39 16.53
CA GLY A 82 5.55 -15.82 16.71
C GLY A 82 5.76 -16.67 15.45
N ILE A 83 6.36 -16.10 14.40
CA ILE A 83 6.51 -16.76 13.11
C ILE A 83 7.70 -17.70 13.11
N THR A 84 7.44 -18.95 12.72
CA THR A 84 8.47 -20.00 12.57
C THR A 84 8.99 -20.16 11.14
N ASP A 85 8.30 -19.61 10.14
CA ASP A 85 8.74 -19.63 8.76
C ASP A 85 9.94 -18.72 8.54
N GLU A 86 11.03 -19.29 8.02
CA GLU A 86 12.30 -18.56 7.82
C GLU A 86 12.16 -17.42 6.81
N SER A 87 11.44 -17.63 5.73
CA SER A 87 11.23 -16.60 4.69
C SER A 87 10.48 -15.40 5.22
N LEU A 88 9.40 -15.65 5.96
CA LEU A 88 8.60 -14.59 6.58
C LEU A 88 9.37 -13.89 7.69
N SER A 89 10.11 -14.63 8.51
CA SER A 89 10.96 -14.05 9.55
C SER A 89 12.06 -13.15 8.96
N ALA A 90 12.71 -13.58 7.88
CA ALA A 90 13.68 -12.78 7.17
C ALA A 90 13.07 -11.51 6.55
N LEU A 91 11.88 -11.62 5.97
CA LEU A 91 11.15 -10.48 5.43
C LEU A 91 10.79 -9.48 6.53
N ILE A 92 10.27 -9.93 7.65
CA ILE A 92 9.92 -9.07 8.79
C ILE A 92 11.15 -8.34 9.31
N LEU A 93 12.27 -9.05 9.48
CA LEU A 93 13.52 -8.46 9.90
C LEU A 93 14.00 -7.38 8.92
N SER A 94 13.94 -7.68 7.63
CA SER A 94 14.27 -6.73 6.57
C SER A 94 13.37 -5.49 6.58
N LEU A 95 12.06 -5.66 6.80
CA LEU A 95 11.11 -4.54 6.87
C LEU A 95 11.29 -3.69 8.13
N ARG A 96 11.71 -4.29 9.23
CA ARG A 96 11.99 -3.58 10.50
C ARG A 96 13.34 -2.90 10.52
N SER A 97 14.27 -3.29 9.66
CA SER A 97 15.59 -2.67 9.58
C SER A 97 15.46 -1.21 9.15
N SER A 98 16.18 -0.34 9.84
CA SER A 98 16.24 1.07 9.47
C SER A 98 17.13 1.26 8.27
N TYR A 99 16.60 1.89 7.24
CA TYR A 99 17.40 2.40 6.13
C TYR A 99 17.63 3.90 6.34
N PRO A 100 18.81 4.43 6.02
CA PRO A 100 19.12 5.85 6.25
C PRO A 100 18.11 6.81 5.63
N GLU A 101 17.50 6.42 4.52
CA GLU A 101 16.57 7.25 3.75
C GLU A 101 15.11 7.07 4.17
N GLU A 102 14.76 5.97 4.79
CA GLU A 102 13.37 5.63 5.11
C GLU A 102 13.01 5.84 6.58
N GLY A 103 14.03 5.84 7.44
CA GLY A 103 13.82 5.87 8.89
C GLY A 103 13.17 4.61 9.45
N PRO A 104 13.03 4.48 10.76
CA PRO A 104 12.33 3.37 11.38
C PRO A 104 10.83 3.44 11.10
N PRO A 105 10.14 2.29 11.00
CA PRO A 105 8.68 2.28 10.92
C PRO A 105 8.10 2.88 12.19
N GLU A 106 7.31 3.94 12.05
CA GLU A 106 6.70 4.63 13.18
C GLU A 106 5.37 4.01 13.59
N ARG A 107 5.19 3.86 14.89
CA ARG A 107 3.87 3.63 15.48
C ARG A 107 3.19 4.97 15.71
N LEU A 108 2.13 5.23 14.98
CA LEU A 108 1.43 6.51 14.98
C LEU A 108 0.44 6.64 16.16
N PRO A 109 0.21 7.87 16.65
CA PRO A 109 -0.92 8.16 17.53
C PRO A 109 -2.27 7.78 16.88
N ASP A 110 -3.25 7.43 17.71
CA ASP A 110 -4.57 7.00 17.24
C ASP A 110 -5.27 8.05 16.36
N GLU A 111 -5.08 9.32 16.66
CA GLU A 111 -5.72 10.43 15.95
C GLU A 111 -5.18 10.60 14.51
N LEU A 112 -3.94 10.20 14.27
CA LEU A 112 -3.29 10.34 12.97
C LEU A 112 -3.38 9.07 12.12
N LEU A 113 -3.69 7.95 12.74
CA LEU A 113 -3.65 6.64 12.08
C LEU A 113 -4.60 6.52 10.88
N PRO A 114 -5.88 6.95 10.95
CA PRO A 114 -6.79 6.80 9.80
C PRO A 114 -6.33 7.59 8.57
N ASP A 115 -5.91 8.84 8.75
CA ASP A 115 -5.44 9.67 7.65
C ASP A 115 -4.15 9.12 7.04
N GLU A 116 -3.23 8.64 7.87
CA GLU A 116 -1.99 8.06 7.37
C GLU A 116 -2.20 6.69 6.72
N ALA A 117 -3.14 5.88 7.20
CA ALA A 117 -3.52 4.62 6.56
C ALA A 117 -4.09 4.86 5.16
N GLU A 118 -4.98 5.83 5.01
CA GLU A 118 -5.52 6.24 3.71
C GLU A 118 -4.41 6.76 2.80
N ARG A 119 -3.51 7.58 3.33
CA ARG A 119 -2.37 8.11 2.57
C ARG A 119 -1.44 7.01 2.08
N GLN A 120 -1.07 6.05 2.91
CA GLN A 120 -0.22 4.92 2.54
C GLN A 120 -0.87 4.05 1.46
N LEU A 121 -2.17 3.80 1.59
CA LEU A 121 -2.93 3.08 0.58
C LEU A 121 -2.94 3.83 -0.76
N PHE A 122 -3.13 5.13 -0.75
CA PHE A 122 -3.14 5.96 -1.95
C PHE A 122 -1.79 6.04 -2.64
N LEU A 123 -0.69 6.13 -1.88
CA LEU A 123 0.66 6.08 -2.44
C LEU A 123 0.91 4.76 -3.18
N TYR A 124 0.42 3.66 -2.63
CA TYR A 124 0.48 2.36 -3.29
C TYR A 124 -0.42 2.28 -4.53
N ALA A 125 -1.62 2.85 -4.45
CA ALA A 125 -2.65 2.78 -5.50
C ALA A 125 -2.36 3.67 -6.73
N GLU A 126 -1.63 4.76 -6.56
CA GLU A 126 -1.43 5.78 -7.60
C GLU A 126 -0.99 5.22 -8.96
N PRO A 127 0.03 4.34 -9.06
CA PRO A 127 0.42 3.78 -10.35
C PRO A 127 -0.64 2.89 -11.01
N PHE A 128 -1.43 2.17 -10.22
CA PHE A 128 -2.52 1.34 -10.71
C PHE A 128 -3.64 2.18 -11.33
N ILE A 129 -3.96 3.30 -10.69
CA ILE A 129 -4.97 4.23 -11.18
C ILE A 129 -4.51 4.89 -12.47
N HIS A 130 -3.26 5.32 -12.53
CA HIS A 130 -2.68 5.90 -13.74
C HIS A 130 -2.70 4.93 -14.91
N ASP A 131 -2.27 3.70 -14.70
CA ASP A 131 -2.30 2.64 -15.71
C ASP A 131 -3.74 2.31 -16.16
N ARG A 132 -4.68 2.26 -15.23
CA ARG A 132 -6.11 2.05 -15.53
C ARG A 132 -6.67 3.18 -16.37
N LEU A 133 -6.35 4.43 -16.06
CA LEU A 133 -6.73 5.59 -16.88
C LEU A 133 -6.22 5.47 -18.30
N GLN A 134 -4.96 5.14 -18.49
CA GLN A 134 -4.36 4.98 -19.81
C GLN A 134 -5.01 3.86 -20.62
N ARG A 135 -5.20 2.69 -20.01
CA ARG A 135 -5.86 1.55 -20.69
C ARG A 135 -7.31 1.86 -21.04
N THR A 136 -8.06 2.49 -20.15
CA THR A 136 -9.46 2.82 -20.40
C THR A 136 -9.59 3.89 -21.50
N ALA A 137 -8.71 4.88 -21.51
CA ALA A 137 -8.66 5.87 -22.58
C ALA A 137 -8.32 5.23 -23.94
N ALA A 138 -7.41 4.27 -23.97
CA ALA A 138 -7.11 3.52 -25.19
C ALA A 138 -8.30 2.69 -25.67
N ARG A 139 -8.99 2.00 -24.77
CA ARG A 139 -10.23 1.26 -25.08
C ARG A 139 -11.32 2.18 -25.62
N LEU A 140 -11.48 3.36 -25.03
CA LEU A 140 -12.46 4.35 -25.51
C LEU A 140 -12.19 4.78 -26.95
N ARG A 141 -10.90 5.00 -27.29
CA ARG A 141 -10.52 5.37 -28.67
C ARG A 141 -10.80 4.28 -29.69
N SER A 142 -10.72 3.01 -29.31
CA SER A 142 -10.98 1.85 -30.15
C SER A 142 -12.41 1.32 -30.06
N ALA A 143 -13.23 1.84 -29.16
CA ALA A 143 -14.59 1.38 -28.95
C ALA A 143 -15.48 1.61 -30.20
N THR A 144 -16.19 0.57 -30.59
CA THR A 144 -17.07 0.59 -31.80
C THR A 144 -18.54 0.67 -31.43
N SER A 145 -18.94 0.21 -30.24
CA SER A 145 -20.33 0.23 -29.79
C SER A 145 -20.61 1.37 -28.82
N THR A 146 -21.86 1.81 -28.77
CA THR A 146 -22.33 2.82 -27.81
C THR A 146 -22.21 2.33 -26.38
N ASP A 147 -22.51 1.06 -26.11
CA ASP A 147 -22.44 0.47 -24.78
C ASP A 147 -21.00 0.40 -24.28
N GLU A 148 -20.06 0.00 -25.13
CA GLU A 148 -18.64 -0.04 -24.81
C GLU A 148 -18.11 1.37 -24.48
N ARG A 149 -18.48 2.37 -25.29
CA ARG A 149 -18.13 3.77 -25.02
C ARG A 149 -18.68 4.26 -23.69
N ALA A 150 -19.94 3.97 -23.40
CA ALA A 150 -20.58 4.35 -22.13
C ALA A 150 -19.87 3.71 -20.93
N THR A 151 -19.49 2.44 -21.03
CA THR A 151 -18.72 1.73 -20.00
C THR A 151 -17.35 2.37 -19.79
N CYS A 152 -16.60 2.65 -20.85
CA CYS A 152 -15.30 3.31 -20.75
C CYS A 152 -15.41 4.72 -20.14
N LEU A 153 -16.41 5.51 -20.53
CA LEU A 153 -16.64 6.84 -19.97
C LEU A 153 -16.96 6.80 -18.47
N LYS A 154 -17.74 5.81 -18.02
CA LYS A 154 -18.00 5.60 -16.61
C LYS A 154 -16.72 5.24 -15.84
N GLU A 155 -15.95 4.29 -16.35
CA GLU A 155 -14.66 3.90 -15.74
C GLU A 155 -13.69 5.07 -15.65
N LEU A 156 -13.59 5.90 -16.68
CA LEU A 156 -12.76 7.10 -16.68
C LEU A 156 -13.21 8.09 -15.61
N ARG A 157 -14.50 8.32 -15.49
CA ARG A 157 -15.08 9.22 -14.48
C ARG A 157 -14.74 8.73 -13.07
N ASP A 158 -14.90 7.43 -12.82
CA ASP A 158 -14.60 6.82 -11.52
C ASP A 158 -13.11 6.93 -11.19
N CYS A 159 -12.23 6.68 -12.16
CA CYS A 159 -10.79 6.83 -12.02
C CYS A 159 -10.37 8.30 -11.75
N PHE A 160 -10.97 9.27 -12.45
CA PHE A 160 -10.69 10.68 -12.21
C PHE A 160 -11.14 11.13 -10.83
N ALA A 161 -12.32 10.68 -10.38
CA ALA A 161 -12.82 10.98 -9.03
C ALA A 161 -11.88 10.43 -7.95
N LEU A 162 -11.38 9.21 -8.14
CA LEU A 162 -10.42 8.60 -7.23
C LEU A 162 -9.06 9.31 -7.26
N SER A 163 -8.54 9.65 -8.44
CA SER A 163 -7.30 10.41 -8.61
C SER A 163 -7.36 11.78 -7.94
N ASP A 164 -8.49 12.47 -8.07
CA ASP A 164 -8.73 13.77 -7.43
C ASP A 164 -8.77 13.65 -5.89
N ARG A 165 -9.42 12.62 -5.39
CA ARG A 165 -9.46 12.29 -3.96
C ARG A 165 -8.07 12.01 -3.39
N ILE A 166 -7.25 11.25 -4.12
CA ILE A 166 -5.85 10.99 -3.77
C ILE A 166 -5.03 12.29 -3.75
N GLY A 167 -5.17 13.11 -4.78
CA GLY A 167 -4.48 14.39 -4.87
C GLY A 167 -4.79 15.30 -3.69
N ARG A 168 -6.05 15.37 -3.25
CA ARG A 168 -6.46 16.12 -2.07
C ARG A 168 -5.88 15.55 -0.78
N ALA A 169 -5.90 14.23 -0.61
CA ALA A 169 -5.37 13.58 0.58
C ALA A 169 -3.85 13.78 0.71
N LEU A 170 -3.11 13.65 -0.39
CA LEU A 170 -1.66 13.89 -0.41
C LEU A 170 -1.32 15.39 -0.28
N GLY A 171 -2.08 16.27 -0.92
CA GLY A 171 -1.89 17.72 -0.88
C GLY A 171 -2.14 18.33 0.49
N SER A 172 -3.17 17.91 1.21
CA SER A 172 -3.48 18.40 2.54
C SER A 172 -2.38 18.09 3.57
N GLN A 173 -1.66 17.00 3.39
CA GLN A 173 -0.52 16.65 4.24
C GLN A 173 0.71 17.55 3.98
N SER A 174 0.92 17.97 2.74
CA SER A 174 2.00 18.90 2.40
C SER A 174 1.82 20.26 3.07
N VAL A 175 0.58 20.75 3.13
CA VAL A 175 0.24 22.03 3.81
C VAL A 175 0.44 21.93 5.32
N ARG A 176 0.02 20.82 5.94
CA ARG A 176 0.22 20.59 7.38
C ARG A 176 1.70 20.54 7.79
N ARG A 177 2.60 20.08 6.93
CA ARG A 177 4.05 20.06 7.19
C ARG A 177 4.68 21.45 7.11
N VAL A 178 4.12 22.36 6.34
CA VAL A 178 4.61 23.74 6.20
C VAL A 178 4.16 24.62 7.36
N GLU A 179 3.03 24.33 7.96
CA GLU A 179 2.46 25.06 9.11
C GLU A 179 3.00 24.59 10.47
N GLY A 180 3.73 23.49 10.51
CA GLY A 180 4.39 22.95 11.70
C GLY A 180 5.84 23.36 11.76
#